data_35e83878ff9b334d661c9bf34c94cad7
#
_entry.id   35e83878ff9b334d661c9bf34c94cad7
#
_cell.length_a   1.000
_cell.length_b   1.000
_cell.length_c   1.000
_cell.angle_alpha   90.00
_cell.angle_beta   90.00
_cell.angle_gamma   90.00
#
_symmetry.space_group_name_H-M   'P 1'
#
loop_
_entity.id
_entity.type
_entity.pdbx_description
1 polymer ?
#
loop_
_entity_poly.entity_id
_entity_poly.type
_entity_poly.pdbx_seq_one_letter_code
_entity_poly.pdbx_strand_id
1 'polypeptide(L)'
;SYKECIQKLPKAKTLFVSNSQDELGFENTFIVSREEEKYKLIQNISDSSSRFVVIDSKNNTDKISIVNLLKDYKKEIVTSKTYDNKTASQTMFSEILLVDRSKERIRKLSRRLSEKVSATSRSREDIDTFFLSLDLKEARNLKPAIDYISEKDFDIFILNSWNTNDKYQPIEKDLTGSIHSDMPIMMPIQMPKYIGDENRTREFAIGYDAFEIILLRYGSINSRNFIYKGLTGKISLDRKKYKRSPYLFKITDEGIKVL
;
A
#
# COMPACT_ATOMS: atom_id res chain seq x y z
N SER A 1 30.76 -16.37 -8.53
CA SER A 1 29.42 -16.00 -8.04
C SER A 1 29.09 -14.57 -8.44
N TYR A 2 27.82 -14.18 -8.43
CA TYR A 2 27.38 -12.80 -8.74
C TYR A 2 28.10 -11.75 -7.86
N LYS A 3 28.34 -12.07 -6.60
CA LYS A 3 29.10 -11.22 -5.67
C LYS A 3 30.54 -10.96 -6.12
N GLU A 4 31.22 -11.95 -6.70
CA GLU A 4 32.60 -11.81 -7.18
C GLU A 4 32.69 -10.90 -8.44
N CYS A 5 31.70 -10.95 -9.33
CA CYS A 5 31.61 -10.04 -10.47
C CYS A 5 31.45 -8.58 -10.01
N ILE A 6 30.59 -8.33 -9.04
CA ILE A 6 30.33 -6.98 -8.52
C ILE A 6 31.56 -6.39 -7.84
N GLN A 7 32.38 -7.19 -7.14
CA GLN A 7 33.60 -6.72 -6.48
C GLN A 7 34.67 -6.20 -7.46
N LYS A 8 34.59 -6.62 -8.73
CA LYS A 8 35.51 -6.17 -9.81
C LYS A 8 35.10 -4.86 -10.47
N LEU A 9 33.87 -4.39 -10.22
CA LEU A 9 33.42 -3.12 -10.80
C LEU A 9 34.04 -1.92 -10.08
N PRO A 10 34.38 -0.83 -10.82
CA PRO A 10 34.96 0.37 -10.22
C PRO A 10 33.95 1.02 -9.26
N LYS A 11 34.16 0.82 -7.96
CA LYS A 11 33.25 1.24 -6.87
C LYS A 11 32.86 2.72 -6.91
N ALA A 12 33.74 3.58 -7.45
CA ALA A 12 33.50 5.02 -7.50
C ALA A 12 32.45 5.45 -8.55
N LYS A 13 32.17 4.62 -9.56
CA LYS A 13 31.32 4.97 -10.71
C LYS A 13 30.08 4.08 -10.83
N THR A 14 29.83 3.20 -9.86
CA THR A 14 28.73 2.22 -9.93
C THR A 14 27.66 2.56 -8.89
N LEU A 15 26.40 2.58 -9.32
CA LEU A 15 25.22 2.63 -8.46
C LEU A 15 24.58 1.25 -8.47
N PHE A 16 24.36 0.68 -7.29
CA PHE A 16 23.64 -0.57 -7.13
C PHE A 16 22.17 -0.29 -6.82
N VAL A 17 21.26 -0.92 -7.52
CA VAL A 17 19.84 -0.88 -7.20
C VAL A 17 19.48 -2.17 -6.47
N SER A 18 18.87 -2.06 -5.29
CA SER A 18 18.50 -3.20 -4.46
C SER A 18 17.06 -3.06 -3.95
N ASN A 19 16.38 -4.19 -3.83
CA ASN A 19 15.05 -4.27 -3.23
C ASN A 19 15.08 -4.66 -1.74
N SER A 20 16.28 -4.85 -1.14
CA SER A 20 16.42 -5.17 0.27
C SER A 20 17.49 -4.31 0.96
N GLN A 21 17.28 -4.06 2.26
CA GLN A 21 18.21 -3.28 3.07
C GLN A 21 19.44 -4.09 3.51
N ASP A 22 19.33 -5.42 3.56
CA ASP A 22 20.26 -6.28 4.31
C ASP A 22 21.36 -6.96 3.47
N GLU A 23 21.21 -7.03 2.15
CA GLU A 23 22.00 -7.98 1.38
C GLU A 23 23.30 -7.43 0.79
N LEU A 24 23.44 -6.11 0.69
CA LEU A 24 24.59 -5.54 0.00
C LEU A 24 25.31 -4.52 0.87
N GLY A 25 26.40 -4.91 1.50
CA GLY A 25 27.33 -4.00 2.19
C GLY A 25 28.04 -3.00 1.25
N PHE A 26 27.46 -2.72 0.07
CA PHE A 26 28.04 -1.84 -0.93
C PHE A 26 27.70 -0.37 -0.65
N GLU A 27 28.75 0.47 -0.78
CA GLU A 27 28.56 1.91 -0.90
C GLU A 27 27.80 2.23 -2.21
N ASN A 28 27.05 3.32 -2.23
CA ASN A 28 26.30 3.77 -3.40
C ASN A 28 25.17 2.82 -3.83
N THR A 29 24.40 2.37 -2.88
CA THR A 29 23.22 1.55 -3.15
C THR A 29 21.97 2.43 -3.14
N PHE A 30 21.15 2.31 -4.18
CA PHE A 30 19.80 2.85 -4.23
C PHE A 30 18.82 1.74 -3.82
N ILE A 31 18.16 1.95 -2.69
CA ILE A 31 17.23 0.98 -2.13
C ILE A 31 15.83 1.38 -2.57
N VAL A 32 15.13 0.44 -3.22
CA VAL A 32 13.73 0.59 -3.62
C VAL A 32 12.99 -0.68 -3.25
N SER A 33 12.14 -0.60 -2.24
CA SER A 33 11.44 -1.75 -1.71
C SER A 33 9.98 -1.41 -1.44
N ARG A 34 9.09 -2.38 -1.66
CA ARG A 34 7.69 -2.28 -1.26
C ARG A 34 7.54 -2.21 0.26
N GLU A 35 8.53 -2.72 1.00
CA GLU A 35 8.56 -2.64 2.46
C GLU A 35 8.55 -1.18 2.96
N GLU A 36 9.18 -0.25 2.23
CA GLU A 36 9.16 1.18 2.58
C GLU A 36 7.73 1.75 2.51
N GLU A 37 6.92 1.28 1.56
CA GLU A 37 5.50 1.67 1.45
C GLU A 37 4.67 1.12 2.61
N LYS A 38 4.91 -0.13 3.02
CA LYS A 38 4.28 -0.72 4.20
C LYS A 38 4.57 0.08 5.46
N TYR A 39 5.86 0.34 5.73
CA TYR A 39 6.27 1.14 6.89
C TYR A 39 5.65 2.54 6.85
N LYS A 40 5.62 3.18 5.69
CA LYS A 40 5.06 4.51 5.54
C LYS A 40 3.56 4.54 5.83
N LEU A 41 2.80 3.56 5.35
CA LEU A 41 1.38 3.42 5.66
C LEU A 41 1.16 3.21 7.16
N ILE A 42 1.88 2.26 7.76
CA ILE A 42 1.72 1.92 9.18
C ILE A 42 2.08 3.10 10.08
N GLN A 43 3.13 3.85 9.77
CA GLN A 43 3.51 5.06 10.52
C GLN A 43 2.46 6.17 10.46
N ASN A 44 1.62 6.17 9.42
CA ASN A 44 0.54 7.16 9.28
C ASN A 44 -0.77 6.74 9.96
N ILE A 45 -0.83 5.54 10.51
CA ILE A 45 -2.01 5.06 11.22
C ILE A 45 -2.13 5.82 12.54
N SER A 46 -3.29 6.41 12.78
CA SER A 46 -3.58 7.12 14.03
C SER A 46 -3.38 6.21 15.26
N ASP A 47 -2.90 6.77 16.35
CA ASP A 47 -2.77 6.04 17.62
C ASP A 47 -4.14 5.60 18.17
N SER A 48 -5.22 6.29 17.81
CA SER A 48 -6.59 5.90 18.15
C SER A 48 -7.06 4.65 17.42
N SER A 49 -6.51 4.36 16.23
CA SER A 49 -6.83 3.14 15.46
C SER A 49 -6.07 1.96 16.05
N SER A 50 -6.77 1.10 16.77
CA SER A 50 -6.15 -0.01 17.49
C SER A 50 -6.50 -1.39 16.97
N ARG A 51 -7.65 -1.55 16.29
CA ARG A 51 -8.23 -2.85 15.93
C ARG A 51 -8.40 -2.99 14.42
N PHE A 52 -7.65 -3.92 13.86
CA PHE A 52 -7.43 -4.07 12.44
C PHE A 52 -8.04 -5.33 11.86
N VAL A 53 -8.56 -5.19 10.64
CA VAL A 53 -8.78 -6.29 9.72
C VAL A 53 -7.73 -6.21 8.63
N VAL A 54 -7.01 -7.30 8.40
CA VAL A 54 -6.00 -7.41 7.34
C VAL A 54 -6.52 -8.30 6.24
N ILE A 55 -6.47 -7.83 4.99
CA ILE A 55 -6.84 -8.62 3.81
C ILE A 55 -5.67 -8.59 2.84
N ASP A 56 -5.12 -9.77 2.60
CA ASP A 56 -4.04 -9.97 1.64
C ASP A 56 -4.55 -10.63 0.36
N SER A 57 -4.06 -10.21 -0.80
CA SER A 57 -4.28 -10.94 -2.05
C SER A 57 -3.59 -12.31 -1.99
N LYS A 58 -4.24 -13.32 -2.54
CA LYS A 58 -3.64 -14.66 -2.72
C LYS A 58 -2.36 -14.63 -3.57
N ASN A 59 -2.25 -13.63 -4.45
CA ASN A 59 -1.10 -13.46 -5.34
C ASN A 59 0.02 -12.63 -4.69
N ASN A 60 -0.14 -12.25 -3.43
CA ASN A 60 0.87 -11.46 -2.73
C ASN A 60 2.09 -12.31 -2.36
N THR A 61 3.27 -11.88 -2.81
CA THR A 61 4.56 -12.55 -2.59
C THR A 61 5.46 -11.82 -1.59
N ASP A 62 4.89 -10.96 -0.75
CA ASP A 62 5.65 -10.15 0.19
C ASP A 62 6.42 -10.99 1.20
N LYS A 63 7.70 -10.64 1.41
CA LYS A 63 8.57 -11.30 2.39
C LYS A 63 8.17 -11.00 3.83
N ILE A 64 7.71 -9.78 4.11
CA ILE A 64 7.31 -9.34 5.45
C ILE A 64 5.78 -9.26 5.51
N SER A 65 5.21 -10.04 6.39
CA SER A 65 3.76 -10.02 6.63
C SER A 65 3.33 -8.72 7.31
N ILE A 66 2.30 -8.07 6.77
CA ILE A 66 1.66 -6.89 7.39
C ILE A 66 1.16 -7.22 8.78
N VAL A 67 0.67 -8.44 8.98
CA VAL A 67 0.22 -8.93 10.30
C VAL A 67 1.34 -8.84 11.34
N ASN A 68 2.57 -9.25 10.99
CA ASN A 68 3.70 -9.17 11.91
C ASN A 68 4.10 -7.72 12.18
N LEU A 69 4.16 -6.88 11.14
CA LEU A 69 4.46 -5.46 11.31
C LEU A 69 3.44 -4.75 12.21
N LEU A 70 2.15 -4.96 12.02
CA LEU A 70 1.12 -4.36 12.88
C LEU A 70 1.26 -4.79 14.34
N LYS A 71 1.62 -6.07 14.59
CA LYS A 71 1.90 -6.56 15.94
C LYS A 71 3.11 -5.87 16.58
N ASP A 72 4.17 -5.64 15.80
CA ASP A 72 5.36 -4.91 16.28
C ASP A 72 5.02 -3.47 16.69
N TYR A 73 4.05 -2.85 16.01
CA TYR A 73 3.48 -1.56 16.38
C TYR A 73 2.35 -1.64 17.45
N LYS A 74 2.20 -2.80 18.13
CA LYS A 74 1.20 -3.03 19.20
C LYS A 74 -0.24 -2.82 18.76
N LYS A 75 -0.55 -3.04 17.48
CA LYS A 75 -1.91 -2.96 16.94
C LYS A 75 -2.60 -4.32 17.06
N GLU A 76 -3.87 -4.34 17.46
CA GLU A 76 -4.65 -5.57 17.60
C GLU A 76 -5.22 -6.01 16.26
N ILE A 77 -4.96 -7.25 15.85
CA ILE A 77 -5.53 -7.82 14.63
C ILE A 77 -6.73 -8.66 14.99
N VAL A 78 -7.91 -8.16 14.65
CA VAL A 78 -9.19 -8.81 14.90
C VAL A 78 -9.36 -10.04 14.01
N THR A 79 -8.98 -9.91 12.74
CA THR A 79 -8.96 -11.02 11.78
C THR A 79 -8.03 -10.72 10.62
N SER A 80 -7.51 -11.78 10.01
CA SER A 80 -6.76 -11.73 8.76
C SER A 80 -7.39 -12.72 7.78
N LYS A 81 -7.59 -12.29 6.54
CA LYS A 81 -8.16 -13.10 5.46
C LYS A 81 -7.33 -12.96 4.19
N THR A 82 -7.28 -14.03 3.43
CA THR A 82 -6.72 -14.00 2.07
C THR A 82 -7.86 -13.87 1.08
N TYR A 83 -7.78 -12.86 0.22
CA TYR A 83 -8.74 -12.66 -0.86
C TYR A 83 -8.37 -13.51 -2.07
N ASP A 84 -9.36 -14.24 -2.55
CA ASP A 84 -9.33 -14.95 -3.84
C ASP A 84 -10.51 -14.44 -4.65
N ASN A 85 -10.29 -13.99 -5.87
CA ASN A 85 -11.33 -13.48 -6.80
C ASN A 85 -12.52 -14.43 -7.02
N LYS A 86 -12.42 -15.67 -6.53
CA LYS A 86 -13.50 -16.67 -6.58
C LYS A 86 -14.56 -16.47 -5.49
N THR A 87 -14.22 -15.78 -4.41
CA THR A 87 -15.14 -15.52 -3.31
C THR A 87 -15.82 -14.18 -3.51
N ALA A 88 -17.16 -14.16 -3.43
CA ALA A 88 -17.90 -12.90 -3.51
C ALA A 88 -17.49 -11.98 -2.35
N SER A 89 -17.05 -10.77 -2.66
CA SER A 89 -16.58 -9.78 -1.68
C SER A 89 -17.63 -9.49 -0.61
N GLN A 90 -18.90 -9.39 -0.99
CA GLN A 90 -19.99 -9.18 -0.04
C GLN A 90 -20.12 -10.30 1.00
N THR A 91 -19.98 -11.56 0.59
CA THR A 91 -20.01 -12.70 1.53
C THR A 91 -18.85 -12.63 2.51
N MET A 92 -17.64 -12.37 2.03
CA MET A 92 -16.46 -12.24 2.88
C MET A 92 -16.62 -11.13 3.92
N PHE A 93 -17.11 -9.95 3.53
CA PHE A 93 -17.32 -8.85 4.48
C PHE A 93 -18.50 -9.08 5.41
N SER A 94 -19.59 -9.72 4.96
CA SER A 94 -20.69 -10.12 5.85
C SER A 94 -20.21 -11.05 6.97
N GLU A 95 -19.27 -11.95 6.68
CA GLU A 95 -18.63 -12.81 7.69
C GLU A 95 -17.72 -12.03 8.63
N ILE A 96 -16.83 -11.18 8.09
CA ILE A 96 -15.87 -10.37 8.86
C ILE A 96 -16.63 -9.44 9.81
N LEU A 97 -17.65 -8.75 9.29
CA LEU A 97 -18.45 -7.78 10.04
C LEU A 97 -19.57 -8.41 10.85
N LEU A 98 -19.71 -9.75 10.84
CA LEU A 98 -20.70 -10.51 11.60
C LEU A 98 -22.16 -10.11 11.32
N VAL A 99 -22.46 -9.55 10.16
CA VAL A 99 -23.79 -9.08 9.78
C VAL A 99 -24.77 -10.25 9.74
N ASP A 100 -24.36 -11.40 9.21
CA ASP A 100 -25.22 -12.58 9.12
C ASP A 100 -25.56 -13.16 10.50
N ARG A 101 -24.63 -13.07 11.46
CA ARG A 101 -24.92 -13.42 12.86
C ARG A 101 -25.96 -12.47 13.48
N SER A 102 -25.92 -11.19 13.13
CA SER A 102 -26.92 -10.22 13.56
C SER A 102 -28.29 -10.55 12.99
N LYS A 103 -28.38 -10.85 11.68
CA LYS A 103 -29.61 -11.30 11.01
C LYS A 103 -30.20 -12.57 11.68
N GLU A 104 -29.34 -13.54 11.97
CA GLU A 104 -29.76 -14.77 12.61
C GLU A 104 -30.31 -14.54 14.04
N ARG A 105 -29.67 -13.66 14.80
CA ARG A 105 -30.17 -13.25 16.14
C ARG A 105 -31.56 -12.64 16.05
N ILE A 106 -31.79 -11.72 15.11
CA ILE A 106 -33.11 -11.09 14.89
C ILE A 106 -34.14 -12.15 14.53
N ARG A 107 -33.83 -13.08 13.64
CA ARG A 107 -34.73 -14.18 13.26
C ARG A 107 -35.08 -15.09 14.45
N LYS A 108 -34.09 -15.43 15.29
CA LYS A 108 -34.29 -16.25 16.48
C LYS A 108 -35.21 -15.50 17.50
N LEU A 109 -35.00 -14.20 17.65
CA LEU A 109 -35.83 -13.36 18.54
C LEU A 109 -37.27 -13.31 18.06
N SER A 110 -37.49 -13.02 16.76
CA SER A 110 -38.84 -13.00 16.16
C SER A 110 -39.58 -14.32 16.35
N ARG A 111 -38.88 -15.46 16.19
CA ARG A 111 -39.50 -16.79 16.45
C ARG A 111 -39.88 -17.02 17.90
N ARG A 112 -39.06 -16.56 18.87
CA ARG A 112 -39.33 -16.73 20.31
C ARG A 112 -40.46 -15.85 20.79
N LEU A 113 -40.60 -14.64 20.23
CA LEU A 113 -41.63 -13.70 20.61
C LEU A 113 -42.93 -13.92 19.82
N SER A 114 -42.93 -14.83 18.83
CA SER A 114 -44.06 -15.04 17.92
C SER A 114 -44.50 -13.75 17.20
N GLU A 115 -43.63 -12.75 17.15
CA GLU A 115 -43.86 -11.43 16.54
C GLU A 115 -42.73 -11.06 15.59
N LYS A 116 -43.05 -10.27 14.58
CA LYS A 116 -42.04 -9.71 13.68
C LYS A 116 -41.28 -8.59 14.39
N VAL A 117 -40.04 -8.88 14.81
CA VAL A 117 -39.15 -7.87 15.39
C VAL A 117 -38.68 -6.93 14.29
N SER A 118 -39.03 -5.65 14.40
CA SER A 118 -38.55 -4.59 13.53
C SER A 118 -37.16 -4.14 13.99
N ALA A 119 -36.12 -4.82 13.49
CA ALA A 119 -34.73 -4.46 13.77
C ALA A 119 -33.88 -4.59 12.50
N THR A 120 -32.96 -3.68 12.31
CA THR A 120 -31.93 -3.76 11.26
C THR A 120 -30.74 -4.61 11.73
N SER A 121 -30.16 -5.36 10.79
CA SER A 121 -28.92 -6.07 11.07
C SER A 121 -27.79 -5.06 11.23
N ARG A 122 -26.94 -5.26 12.27
CA ARG A 122 -25.81 -4.37 12.56
C ARG A 122 -24.52 -5.08 12.27
N SER A 123 -23.56 -4.34 11.72
CA SER A 123 -22.17 -4.76 11.69
C SER A 123 -21.55 -4.67 13.08
N ARG A 124 -20.44 -5.39 13.29
CA ARG A 124 -19.65 -5.24 14.54
C ARG A 124 -19.01 -3.84 14.57
N GLU A 125 -18.93 -3.26 15.77
CA GLU A 125 -18.44 -1.90 15.97
C GLU A 125 -17.00 -1.85 16.47
N ASP A 126 -16.41 -3.00 16.76
CA ASP A 126 -15.10 -3.14 17.38
C ASP A 126 -13.94 -3.23 16.37
N ILE A 127 -14.15 -2.86 15.12
CA ILE A 127 -13.13 -2.67 14.08
C ILE A 127 -13.00 -1.19 13.81
N ASP A 128 -11.76 -0.70 13.72
CA ASP A 128 -11.47 0.70 13.39
C ASP A 128 -10.95 0.83 11.97
N THR A 129 -10.12 -0.12 11.53
CA THR A 129 -9.32 0.02 10.32
C THR A 129 -9.28 -1.25 9.49
N PHE A 130 -9.35 -1.10 8.18
CA PHE A 130 -9.01 -2.12 7.20
C PHE A 130 -7.64 -1.83 6.60
N PHE A 131 -6.76 -2.84 6.61
CA PHE A 131 -5.51 -2.82 5.87
C PHE A 131 -5.59 -3.83 4.74
N LEU A 132 -5.56 -3.33 3.50
CA LEU A 132 -5.76 -4.11 2.29
C LEU A 132 -4.44 -4.17 1.50
N SER A 133 -3.86 -5.36 1.35
CA SER A 133 -2.66 -5.59 0.52
C SER A 133 -3.09 -6.31 -0.75
N LEU A 134 -3.45 -5.55 -1.77
CA LEU A 134 -4.17 -6.00 -2.94
C LEU A 134 -3.55 -5.41 -4.21
N ASP A 135 -3.93 -5.92 -5.38
CA ASP A 135 -3.78 -5.13 -6.60
C ASP A 135 -4.91 -4.09 -6.72
N LEU A 136 -4.73 -3.13 -7.63
CA LEU A 136 -5.66 -2.01 -7.77
C LEU A 136 -7.06 -2.45 -8.24
N LYS A 137 -7.15 -3.52 -9.05
CA LYS A 137 -8.43 -4.07 -9.51
C LYS A 137 -9.16 -4.75 -8.36
N GLU A 138 -8.44 -5.52 -7.55
CA GLU A 138 -9.01 -6.15 -6.36
C GLU A 138 -9.51 -5.08 -5.37
N ALA A 139 -8.73 -4.02 -5.16
CA ALA A 139 -9.10 -2.91 -4.29
C ALA A 139 -10.38 -2.20 -4.75
N ARG A 140 -10.53 -1.93 -6.07
CA ARG A 140 -11.75 -1.36 -6.65
C ARG A 140 -12.99 -2.24 -6.47
N ASN A 141 -12.82 -3.54 -6.33
CA ASN A 141 -13.92 -4.46 -6.06
C ASN A 141 -14.24 -4.57 -4.57
N LEU A 142 -13.23 -4.52 -3.71
CA LEU A 142 -13.39 -4.79 -2.28
C LEU A 142 -13.86 -3.56 -1.50
N LYS A 143 -13.31 -2.39 -1.78
CA LYS A 143 -13.63 -1.17 -1.03
C LYS A 143 -15.12 -0.79 -1.11
N PRO A 144 -15.79 -0.80 -2.29
CA PRO A 144 -17.22 -0.57 -2.34
C PRO A 144 -18.05 -1.61 -1.59
N ALA A 145 -17.59 -2.85 -1.51
CA ALA A 145 -18.29 -3.88 -0.73
C ALA A 145 -18.22 -3.63 0.77
N ILE A 146 -17.12 -3.05 1.28
CA ILE A 146 -17.02 -2.61 2.68
C ILE A 146 -18.03 -1.50 2.93
N ASP A 147 -18.07 -0.48 2.09
CA ASP A 147 -18.97 0.66 2.22
C ASP A 147 -20.45 0.25 2.17
N TYR A 148 -20.77 -0.71 1.30
CA TYR A 148 -22.15 -1.18 1.14
C TYR A 148 -22.66 -1.96 2.36
N ILE A 149 -21.79 -2.71 3.04
CA ILE A 149 -22.18 -3.61 4.14
C ILE A 149 -22.23 -2.90 5.48
N SER A 150 -21.49 -1.84 5.66
CA SER A 150 -21.39 -1.10 6.92
C SER A 150 -21.81 0.34 6.78
N GLU A 151 -22.61 0.80 7.75
CA GLU A 151 -22.94 2.23 7.92
C GLU A 151 -21.80 2.99 8.65
N LYS A 152 -20.83 2.26 9.22
CA LYS A 152 -19.67 2.85 9.89
C LYS A 152 -18.59 3.19 8.89
N ASP A 153 -18.07 4.40 8.98
CA ASP A 153 -16.86 4.80 8.27
C ASP A 153 -15.63 4.15 8.91
N PHE A 154 -14.88 3.41 8.11
CA PHE A 154 -13.62 2.81 8.51
C PHE A 154 -12.44 3.58 7.90
N ASP A 155 -11.33 3.63 8.64
CA ASP A 155 -10.07 3.99 8.02
C ASP A 155 -9.61 2.85 7.11
N ILE A 156 -9.38 3.14 5.83
CA ILE A 156 -8.99 2.13 4.84
C ILE A 156 -7.63 2.49 4.28
N PHE A 157 -6.65 1.63 4.57
CA PHE A 157 -5.29 1.73 4.04
C PHE A 157 -5.06 0.65 3.00
N ILE A 158 -4.57 1.05 1.82
CA ILE A 158 -4.36 0.16 0.70
C ILE A 158 -2.90 0.20 0.27
N LEU A 159 -2.27 -0.97 0.29
CA LEU A 159 -0.94 -1.21 -0.22
C LEU A 159 -1.03 -1.93 -1.56
N ASN A 160 -0.69 -1.25 -2.64
CA ASN A 160 -0.74 -1.85 -3.96
C ASN A 160 0.30 -2.94 -4.16
N SER A 161 -0.09 -3.99 -4.88
CA SER A 161 0.85 -4.98 -5.40
C SER A 161 1.73 -4.37 -6.50
N TRP A 162 3.01 -4.73 -6.49
CA TRP A 162 3.93 -4.39 -7.58
C TRP A 162 3.90 -5.40 -8.73
N ASN A 163 3.12 -6.47 -8.59
CA ASN A 163 2.99 -7.50 -9.63
C ASN A 163 2.17 -7.02 -10.84
N THR A 164 1.46 -5.91 -10.72
CA THR A 164 0.69 -5.29 -11.80
C THR A 164 1.14 -3.85 -12.01
N ASN A 165 1.02 -3.37 -13.25
CA ASN A 165 1.26 -1.97 -13.60
C ASN A 165 -0.07 -1.21 -13.78
N ASP A 166 -1.10 -1.58 -13.03
CA ASP A 166 -2.37 -0.86 -13.04
C ASP A 166 -2.17 0.57 -12.52
N LYS A 167 -2.67 1.54 -13.27
CA LYS A 167 -2.54 2.97 -12.98
C LYS A 167 -3.80 3.50 -12.32
N TYR A 168 -3.65 4.49 -11.45
CA TYR A 168 -4.78 5.23 -10.91
C TYR A 168 -5.39 6.14 -11.96
N GLN A 169 -6.70 6.22 -11.94
CA GLN A 169 -7.45 7.19 -12.75
C GLN A 169 -7.45 8.56 -12.06
N PRO A 170 -7.67 9.65 -12.80
CA PRO A 170 -7.78 10.98 -12.20
C PRO A 170 -8.86 11.08 -11.12
N ILE A 171 -9.94 10.37 -11.29
CA ILE A 171 -11.03 10.24 -10.31
C ILE A 171 -11.31 8.77 -10.08
N GLU A 172 -11.02 8.30 -8.87
CA GLU A 172 -11.17 6.92 -8.40
C GLU A 172 -12.37 6.81 -7.46
N LYS A 173 -13.57 6.82 -8.00
CA LYS A 173 -14.81 6.81 -7.20
C LYS A 173 -14.91 5.59 -6.27
N ASP A 174 -14.50 4.43 -6.78
CA ASP A 174 -14.57 3.17 -6.02
C ASP A 174 -13.59 3.11 -4.85
N LEU A 175 -12.62 4.02 -4.81
CA LEU A 175 -11.58 4.05 -3.77
C LEU A 175 -11.65 5.32 -2.90
N THR A 176 -12.67 6.14 -3.07
CA THR A 176 -12.85 7.38 -2.31
C THR A 176 -12.77 7.14 -0.81
N GLY A 177 -12.02 8.00 -0.10
CA GLY A 177 -11.80 7.93 1.34
C GLY A 177 -10.58 7.10 1.76
N SER A 178 -10.04 6.24 0.88
CA SER A 178 -8.90 5.39 1.22
C SER A 178 -7.55 6.12 1.11
N ILE A 179 -6.58 5.62 1.88
CA ILE A 179 -5.19 6.09 1.90
C ILE A 179 -4.30 5.02 1.28
N HIS A 180 -3.47 5.43 0.33
CA HIS A 180 -2.59 4.56 -0.43
C HIS A 180 -1.14 4.97 -0.27
N SER A 181 -0.23 4.00 -0.44
CA SER A 181 1.18 4.25 -0.73
C SER A 181 1.56 3.57 -2.03
N ASP A 182 2.14 4.33 -2.95
CA ASP A 182 2.68 3.83 -4.21
C ASP A 182 3.70 4.82 -4.77
N MET A 183 4.33 4.45 -5.89
CA MET A 183 5.22 5.34 -6.61
C MET A 183 4.44 6.46 -7.31
N PRO A 184 4.93 7.72 -7.26
CA PRO A 184 4.29 8.86 -7.93
C PRO A 184 3.94 8.62 -9.39
N ILE A 185 4.78 7.88 -10.11
CA ILE A 185 4.56 7.57 -11.54
C ILE A 185 3.25 6.82 -11.80
N MET A 186 2.74 6.07 -10.81
CA MET A 186 1.48 5.32 -10.95
C MET A 186 0.25 6.21 -10.77
N MET A 187 0.43 7.40 -10.17
CA MET A 187 -0.64 8.35 -9.89
C MET A 187 -0.91 9.25 -11.10
N PRO A 188 -2.14 9.75 -11.29
CA PRO A 188 -2.50 10.68 -12.37
C PRO A 188 -2.00 12.11 -12.08
N ILE A 189 -0.76 12.24 -11.67
CA ILE A 189 -0.09 13.53 -11.47
C ILE A 189 0.55 14.01 -12.77
N GLN A 190 0.80 15.31 -12.85
CA GLN A 190 1.45 15.89 -14.01
C GLN A 190 2.87 15.33 -14.16
N MET A 191 3.07 14.50 -15.16
CA MET A 191 4.37 13.94 -15.52
C MET A 191 5.11 14.85 -16.49
N PRO A 192 6.46 14.82 -16.51
CA PRO A 192 7.23 15.46 -17.56
C PRO A 192 6.74 15.00 -18.95
N LYS A 193 6.60 15.94 -19.90
CA LYS A 193 6.05 15.66 -21.24
C LYS A 193 6.79 14.57 -22.04
N TYR A 194 8.04 14.29 -21.67
CA TYR A 194 8.85 13.25 -22.32
C TYR A 194 8.58 11.83 -21.80
N ILE A 195 7.75 11.69 -20.77
CA ILE A 195 7.33 10.38 -20.27
C ILE A 195 5.98 10.06 -20.88
N GLY A 196 5.96 9.20 -21.89
CA GLY A 196 4.74 8.68 -22.49
C GLY A 196 3.99 7.75 -21.55
N ASP A 197 2.69 7.57 -21.75
CA ASP A 197 1.85 6.71 -20.90
C ASP A 197 2.31 5.26 -20.90
N GLU A 198 2.90 4.77 -21.98
CA GLU A 198 3.48 3.43 -22.11
C GLU A 198 4.67 3.21 -21.15
N ASN A 199 5.41 4.28 -20.84
CA ASN A 199 6.59 4.24 -19.96
C ASN A 199 6.23 4.43 -18.48
N ARG A 200 4.96 4.63 -18.14
CA ARG A 200 4.51 4.77 -16.74
C ARG A 200 4.43 3.42 -16.07
N THR A 201 5.60 2.87 -15.75
CA THR A 201 5.76 1.62 -15.00
C THR A 201 6.70 1.82 -13.81
N ARG A 202 6.64 0.94 -12.83
CA ARG A 202 7.53 1.02 -11.65
C ARG A 202 8.97 0.76 -12.03
N GLU A 203 9.21 -0.16 -12.96
CA GLU A 203 10.53 -0.48 -13.48
C GLU A 203 11.17 0.73 -14.17
N PHE A 204 10.38 1.44 -14.98
CA PHE A 204 10.84 2.68 -15.61
C PHE A 204 11.20 3.73 -14.56
N ALA A 205 10.36 3.92 -13.54
CA ALA A 205 10.64 4.87 -12.46
C ALA A 205 11.93 4.58 -11.72
N ILE A 206 12.18 3.30 -11.41
CA ILE A 206 13.40 2.85 -10.73
C ILE A 206 14.64 3.13 -11.60
N GLY A 207 14.58 2.79 -12.89
CA GLY A 207 15.67 3.03 -13.82
C GLY A 207 15.95 4.53 -14.03
N TYR A 208 14.88 5.32 -14.16
CA TYR A 208 14.98 6.77 -14.33
C TYR A 208 15.61 7.44 -13.10
N ASP A 209 15.12 7.12 -11.89
CA ASP A 209 15.65 7.70 -10.66
C ASP A 209 17.10 7.26 -10.40
N ALA A 210 17.45 6.02 -10.74
CA ALA A 210 18.83 5.54 -10.67
C ALA A 210 19.75 6.34 -11.60
N PHE A 211 19.29 6.63 -12.83
CA PHE A 211 20.04 7.44 -13.78
C PHE A 211 20.21 8.88 -13.29
N GLU A 212 19.15 9.51 -12.79
CA GLU A 212 19.21 10.86 -12.23
C GLU A 212 20.17 10.94 -11.03
N ILE A 213 20.16 9.94 -10.12
CA ILE A 213 21.12 9.86 -9.02
C ILE A 213 22.56 9.87 -9.54
N ILE A 214 22.84 9.10 -10.60
CA ILE A 214 24.17 9.07 -11.23
C ILE A 214 24.53 10.44 -11.79
N LEU A 215 23.65 11.08 -12.54
CA LEU A 215 23.90 12.40 -13.14
C LEU A 215 24.17 13.46 -12.07
N LEU A 216 23.33 13.51 -11.03
CA LEU A 216 23.49 14.47 -9.93
C LEU A 216 24.77 14.24 -9.14
N ARG A 217 25.18 12.99 -8.96
CA ARG A 217 26.42 12.65 -8.28
C ARG A 217 27.67 13.05 -9.07
N TYR A 218 27.67 12.84 -10.39
CA TYR A 218 28.82 13.14 -11.24
C TYR A 218 28.79 14.57 -11.80
N GLY A 219 27.66 15.24 -11.73
CA GLY A 219 27.43 16.61 -12.20
C GLY A 219 27.79 17.72 -11.23
N SER A 220 28.78 17.53 -10.35
CA SER A 220 29.35 18.61 -9.48
C SER A 220 28.56 18.99 -8.24
N ILE A 221 27.53 18.27 -7.86
CA ILE A 221 26.80 18.54 -6.60
C ILE A 221 27.46 17.75 -5.47
N ASN A 222 28.54 18.27 -4.92
CA ASN A 222 29.19 17.77 -3.68
C ASN A 222 28.38 18.10 -2.43
N SER A 223 27.05 17.89 -2.45
CA SER A 223 26.24 18.16 -1.28
C SER A 223 26.13 16.92 -0.38
N ARG A 224 26.56 17.05 0.87
CA ARG A 224 26.40 16.03 1.91
C ARG A 224 24.91 15.74 2.22
N ASN A 225 24.01 16.62 1.82
CA ASN A 225 22.57 16.53 2.00
C ASN A 225 21.88 16.57 0.64
N PHE A 226 21.73 15.40 0.03
CA PHE A 226 21.03 15.24 -1.22
C PHE A 226 19.56 14.91 -0.96
N ILE A 227 18.66 15.70 -1.54
CA ILE A 227 17.23 15.41 -1.54
C ILE A 227 16.73 15.61 -2.98
N TYR A 228 16.16 14.57 -3.54
CA TYR A 228 15.62 14.56 -4.90
C TYR A 228 14.17 14.06 -4.88
N LYS A 229 13.30 14.73 -5.63
CA LYS A 229 11.90 14.28 -5.83
C LYS A 229 11.86 13.46 -7.11
N GLY A 230 11.92 12.15 -6.95
CA GLY A 230 11.94 11.21 -8.07
C GLY A 230 10.57 10.67 -8.44
N LEU A 231 10.58 9.83 -9.47
CA LEU A 231 9.39 9.10 -9.93
C LEU A 231 8.99 7.95 -9.00
N THR A 232 9.94 7.46 -8.19
CA THR A 232 9.66 6.43 -7.17
C THR A 232 9.25 7.02 -5.83
N GLY A 233 9.55 8.29 -5.55
CA GLY A 233 9.31 8.95 -4.29
C GLY A 233 10.35 10.03 -3.99
N LYS A 234 10.44 10.45 -2.74
CA LYS A 234 11.50 11.35 -2.27
C LYS A 234 12.75 10.53 -1.97
N ILE A 235 13.87 10.88 -2.59
CA ILE A 235 15.15 10.17 -2.44
C ILE A 235 16.10 11.03 -1.63
N SER A 236 16.75 10.43 -0.65
CA SER A 236 17.75 11.08 0.19
C SER A 236 19.01 10.23 0.28
N LEU A 237 20.17 10.88 0.44
CA LEU A 237 21.43 10.22 0.70
C LEU A 237 21.61 10.05 2.22
N ASP A 238 21.78 8.81 2.68
CA ASP A 238 22.09 8.48 4.05
C ASP A 238 23.32 7.55 4.09
N ARG A 239 24.43 8.03 4.66
CA ARG A 239 25.67 7.25 4.84
C ARG A 239 26.11 6.45 3.61
N LYS A 240 26.10 7.11 2.43
CA LYS A 240 26.46 6.52 1.13
C LYS A 240 25.43 5.52 0.56
N LYS A 241 24.22 5.50 1.11
CA LYS A 241 23.07 4.79 0.56
C LYS A 241 21.99 5.80 0.15
N TYR A 242 21.36 5.58 -0.99
CA TYR A 242 20.23 6.37 -1.42
C TYR A 242 18.95 5.65 -0.99
N LYS A 243 18.21 6.30 -0.09
CA LYS A 243 16.97 5.77 0.45
C LYS A 243 15.78 6.49 -0.17
N ARG A 244 14.80 5.73 -0.51
CA ARG A 244 13.50 6.22 -0.96
C ARG A 244 12.58 6.43 0.25
N SER A 245 11.81 7.52 0.22
CA SER A 245 10.65 7.72 1.08
C SER A 245 9.42 7.82 0.17
N PRO A 246 8.54 6.82 0.15
CA PRO A 246 7.34 6.85 -0.67
C PRO A 246 6.38 7.93 -0.19
N TYR A 247 5.50 8.40 -1.10
CA TYR A 247 4.42 9.29 -0.76
C TYR A 247 3.20 8.52 -0.28
N LEU A 248 2.39 9.18 0.55
CA LEU A 248 1.04 8.78 0.86
C LEU A 248 0.06 9.61 0.03
N PHE A 249 -0.98 8.96 -0.42
CA PHE A 249 -2.02 9.58 -1.23
C PHE A 249 -3.37 9.27 -0.61
N LYS A 250 -4.21 10.31 -0.48
CA LYS A 250 -5.61 10.13 -0.12
C LYS A 250 -6.46 10.28 -1.37
N ILE A 251 -7.31 9.32 -1.62
CA ILE A 251 -8.28 9.39 -2.72
C ILE A 251 -9.52 10.12 -2.21
N THR A 252 -9.91 11.14 -2.96
CA THR A 252 -11.08 11.98 -2.66
C THR A 252 -11.99 12.04 -3.88
N ASP A 253 -13.21 12.56 -3.70
CA ASP A 253 -14.15 12.76 -4.80
C ASP A 253 -13.64 13.75 -5.87
N GLU A 254 -12.74 14.65 -5.48
CA GLU A 254 -12.12 15.65 -6.37
C GLU A 254 -10.86 15.11 -7.07
N GLY A 255 -10.36 13.93 -6.68
CA GLY A 255 -9.14 13.33 -7.19
C GLY A 255 -8.18 12.90 -6.09
N ILE A 256 -6.91 12.71 -6.46
CA ILE A 256 -5.87 12.17 -5.59
C ILE A 256 -5.06 13.30 -4.95
N LYS A 257 -5.00 13.33 -3.62
CA LYS A 257 -4.25 14.32 -2.83
C LYS A 257 -3.03 13.67 -2.16
N VAL A 258 -1.86 14.28 -2.28
CA VAL A 258 -0.64 13.88 -1.54
C VAL A 258 -0.78 14.34 -0.09
N LEU A 259 -0.44 13.43 0.87
CA LEU A 259 -0.45 13.67 2.32
C LEU A 259 0.92 14.09 2.86
#